data_e18c72afd06609fb67ca00f976197c0a
#
_entry.id   e18c72afd06609fb67ca00f976197c0a
#
_cell.length_a   1.000
_cell.length_b   1.000
_cell.length_c   1.000
_cell.angle_alpha   90.00
_cell.angle_beta   90.00
_cell.angle_gamma   90.00
#
_symmetry.space_group_name_H-M   'P 1'
#
loop_
_entity.id
_entity.type
_entity.pdbx_description
1 polymer ?
#
loop_
_entity_poly.entity_id
_entity_poly.type
_entity_poly.pdbx_seq_one_letter_code
_entity_poly.pdbx_strand_id
1 'polypeptide(L)'
;MYRDSSFRWQNNVSLKKWMRVLVILSAVLLAAVVALSVIAIRNGRYNANAERKIKQMMDSSAQSAIAKVDTMNNFEASKNQETLADVQQHVYLMEQLNELHYSISGSRLADQEAFTALKSVIKSMFETIRANKSSVQDDRSRLRGYLVLLQNELAGAAP
;
A
#
# COMPACT_ATOMS: atom_id res chain seq x y z
N MET A 1 -66.73 -37.11 -33.96
CA MET A 1 -65.32 -37.20 -33.52
C MET A 1 -64.81 -35.80 -33.44
N TYR A 2 -65.10 -35.10 -32.33
CA TYR A 2 -64.64 -33.73 -32.04
C TYR A 2 -63.37 -33.83 -31.19
N ARG A 3 -62.26 -33.53 -31.75
CA ARG A 3 -60.94 -33.59 -31.09
C ARG A 3 -60.50 -32.18 -30.60
N ASP A 4 -60.52 -32.10 -29.28
CA ASP A 4 -60.05 -31.07 -28.41
C ASP A 4 -59.02 -30.01 -28.99
N SER A 5 -59.55 -28.85 -29.39
CA SER A 5 -58.74 -27.68 -29.74
C SER A 5 -58.40 -26.79 -28.51
N SER A 6 -58.96 -27.11 -27.35
CA SER A 6 -58.77 -26.34 -26.13
C SER A 6 -57.39 -26.55 -25.47
N PHE A 7 -56.74 -27.69 -25.68
CA PHE A 7 -55.47 -28.01 -25.06
C PHE A 7 -54.29 -27.27 -25.67
N ARG A 8 -54.37 -26.85 -26.93
CA ARG A 8 -53.29 -26.09 -27.61
C ARG A 8 -53.24 -24.62 -27.20
N TRP A 9 -54.30 -23.99 -26.77
CA TRP A 9 -54.38 -22.60 -26.41
C TRP A 9 -53.79 -22.31 -25.01
N GLN A 10 -53.99 -23.21 -24.06
CA GLN A 10 -53.48 -23.05 -22.69
C GLN A 10 -51.93 -23.13 -22.64
N ASN A 11 -51.32 -24.00 -23.43
CA ASN A 11 -49.85 -24.11 -23.48
C ASN A 11 -49.14 -22.86 -24.07
N ASN A 12 -49.78 -22.18 -25.07
CA ASN A 12 -49.18 -20.98 -25.65
C ASN A 12 -49.23 -19.74 -24.72
N VAL A 13 -50.20 -19.66 -23.82
CA VAL A 13 -50.32 -18.57 -22.86
C VAL A 13 -49.31 -18.75 -21.71
N SER A 14 -49.06 -19.96 -21.28
CA SER A 14 -48.06 -20.26 -20.26
C SER A 14 -46.63 -20.02 -20.77
N LEU A 15 -46.32 -20.47 -22.00
CA LEU A 15 -45.03 -20.24 -22.65
C LEU A 15 -44.72 -18.74 -22.83
N LYS A 16 -45.68 -17.92 -23.22
CA LYS A 16 -45.50 -16.45 -23.33
C LYS A 16 -45.26 -15.79 -21.97
N LYS A 17 -45.90 -16.28 -20.89
CA LYS A 17 -45.64 -15.79 -19.54
C LYS A 17 -44.24 -16.17 -19.06
N TRP A 18 -43.80 -17.40 -19.27
CA TRP A 18 -42.46 -17.85 -18.95
C TRP A 18 -41.37 -17.09 -19.72
N MET A 19 -41.56 -16.84 -21.02
CA MET A 19 -40.63 -16.04 -21.80
C MET A 19 -40.53 -14.60 -21.26
N ARG A 20 -41.63 -13.97 -20.86
CA ARG A 20 -41.58 -12.62 -20.23
C ARG A 20 -40.82 -12.64 -18.90
N VAL A 21 -41.04 -13.64 -18.07
CA VAL A 21 -40.30 -13.80 -16.80
C VAL A 21 -38.80 -13.98 -17.05
N LEU A 22 -38.42 -14.80 -18.03
CA LEU A 22 -37.02 -14.99 -18.40
C LEU A 22 -36.35 -13.71 -18.93
N VAL A 23 -37.04 -12.92 -19.75
CA VAL A 23 -36.55 -11.65 -20.26
C VAL A 23 -36.37 -10.64 -19.12
N ILE A 24 -37.33 -10.57 -18.19
CA ILE A 24 -37.19 -9.67 -17.02
C ILE A 24 -36.04 -10.13 -16.13
N LEU A 25 -35.89 -11.42 -15.87
CA LEU A 25 -34.83 -11.97 -15.05
C LEU A 25 -33.45 -11.70 -15.68
N SER A 26 -33.33 -11.89 -17.00
CA SER A 26 -32.07 -11.61 -17.72
C SER A 26 -31.70 -10.11 -17.69
N ALA A 27 -32.70 -9.23 -17.83
CA ALA A 27 -32.50 -7.78 -17.74
C ALA A 27 -32.02 -7.33 -16.33
N VAL A 28 -32.62 -7.88 -15.27
CA VAL A 28 -32.21 -7.64 -13.89
C VAL A 28 -30.80 -8.15 -13.63
N LEU A 29 -30.47 -9.33 -14.13
CA LEU A 29 -29.15 -9.94 -13.97
C LEU A 29 -28.07 -9.12 -14.71
N LEU A 30 -28.37 -8.64 -15.90
CA LEU A 30 -27.50 -7.78 -16.67
C LEU A 30 -27.26 -6.43 -15.97
N ALA A 31 -28.33 -5.82 -15.43
CA ALA A 31 -28.20 -4.60 -14.63
C ALA A 31 -27.34 -4.79 -13.37
N ALA A 32 -27.50 -5.92 -12.69
CA ALA A 32 -26.65 -6.26 -11.53
C ALA A 32 -25.18 -6.43 -11.90
N VAL A 33 -24.87 -7.12 -13.01
CA VAL A 33 -23.48 -7.28 -13.50
C VAL A 33 -22.87 -5.93 -13.84
N VAL A 34 -23.60 -5.05 -14.51
CA VAL A 34 -23.11 -3.70 -14.85
C VAL A 34 -22.85 -2.90 -13.57
N ALA A 35 -23.76 -2.92 -12.60
CA ALA A 35 -23.57 -2.21 -11.32
C ALA A 35 -22.34 -2.72 -10.56
N LEU A 36 -22.16 -4.04 -10.46
CA LEU A 36 -20.98 -4.64 -9.82
C LEU A 36 -19.68 -4.30 -10.55
N SER A 37 -19.69 -4.27 -11.88
CA SER A 37 -18.54 -3.89 -12.68
C SER A 37 -18.13 -2.42 -12.45
N VAL A 38 -19.10 -1.51 -12.37
CA VAL A 38 -18.84 -0.08 -12.06
C VAL A 38 -18.25 0.07 -10.65
N ILE A 39 -18.77 -0.64 -9.66
CA ILE A 39 -18.25 -0.64 -8.29
C ILE A 39 -16.82 -1.17 -8.27
N ALA A 40 -16.54 -2.29 -8.94
CA ALA A 40 -15.21 -2.89 -9.01
C ALA A 40 -14.18 -1.95 -9.67
N ILE A 41 -14.53 -1.29 -10.78
CA ILE A 41 -13.67 -0.32 -11.46
C ILE A 41 -13.40 0.90 -10.57
N ARG A 42 -14.43 1.39 -9.88
CA ARG A 42 -14.29 2.54 -8.97
C ARG A 42 -13.38 2.22 -7.80
N ASN A 43 -13.54 1.06 -7.18
CA ASN A 43 -12.68 0.60 -6.08
C ASN A 43 -11.24 0.38 -6.55
N GLY A 44 -11.02 -0.22 -7.72
CA GLY A 44 -9.69 -0.40 -8.29
C GLY A 44 -8.95 0.93 -8.54
N ARG A 45 -9.64 1.94 -9.06
CA ARG A 45 -9.04 3.29 -9.26
C ARG A 45 -8.74 3.99 -7.93
N TYR A 46 -9.59 3.81 -6.92
CA TYR A 46 -9.35 4.35 -5.60
C TYR A 46 -8.11 3.73 -4.95
N ASN A 47 -7.98 2.40 -5.02
CA ASN A 47 -6.83 1.68 -4.48
C ASN A 47 -5.53 2.09 -5.19
N ALA A 48 -5.52 2.14 -6.53
CA ALA A 48 -4.34 2.57 -7.29
C ALA A 48 -3.88 3.99 -6.95
N ASN A 49 -4.81 4.91 -6.70
CA ASN A 49 -4.47 6.27 -6.26
C ASN A 49 -3.92 6.29 -4.82
N ALA A 50 -4.47 5.45 -3.92
CA ALA A 50 -3.99 5.32 -2.55
C ALA A 50 -2.57 4.72 -2.53
N GLU A 51 -2.32 3.65 -3.28
CA GLU A 51 -1.00 3.01 -3.41
C GLU A 51 0.06 3.99 -3.91
N ARG A 52 -0.26 4.76 -4.99
CA ARG A 52 0.65 5.78 -5.51
C ARG A 52 0.98 6.85 -4.46
N LYS A 53 -0.02 7.29 -3.70
CA LYS A 53 0.15 8.29 -2.66
C LYS A 53 1.00 7.78 -1.50
N ILE A 54 0.78 6.53 -1.07
CA ILE A 54 1.59 5.87 -0.04
C ILE A 54 3.05 5.80 -0.49
N LYS A 55 3.31 5.34 -1.73
CA LYS A 55 4.65 5.27 -2.29
C LYS A 55 5.35 6.64 -2.31
N GLN A 56 4.67 7.69 -2.76
CA GLN A 56 5.21 9.06 -2.73
C GLN A 56 5.53 9.54 -1.32
N MET A 57 4.69 9.22 -0.33
CA MET A 57 4.94 9.58 1.06
C MET A 57 6.14 8.82 1.64
N MET A 58 6.28 7.53 1.31
CA MET A 58 7.44 6.73 1.72
C MET A 58 8.73 7.27 1.12
N ASP A 59 8.76 7.54 -0.19
CA ASP A 59 9.94 8.12 -0.87
C ASP A 59 10.32 9.49 -0.28
N SER A 60 9.36 10.38 -0.08
CA SER A 60 9.57 11.67 0.56
C SER A 60 10.13 11.54 1.99
N SER A 61 9.64 10.56 2.77
CA SER A 61 10.14 10.28 4.12
C SER A 61 11.56 9.72 4.08
N ALA A 62 11.88 8.85 3.12
CA ALA A 62 13.24 8.33 2.93
C ALA A 62 14.22 9.46 2.57
N GLN A 63 13.87 10.33 1.63
CA GLN A 63 14.67 11.51 1.27
C GLN A 63 14.89 12.43 2.46
N SER A 64 13.85 12.70 3.24
CA SER A 64 13.94 13.54 4.44
C SER A 64 14.85 12.91 5.49
N ALA A 65 14.76 11.59 5.71
CA ALA A 65 15.64 10.88 6.63
C ALA A 65 17.10 10.94 6.18
N ILE A 66 17.39 10.73 4.89
CA ILE A 66 18.75 10.83 4.32
C ILE A 66 19.29 12.23 4.51
N ALA A 67 18.52 13.27 4.15
CA ALA A 67 18.94 14.66 4.32
C ALA A 67 19.28 14.98 5.80
N LYS A 68 18.49 14.48 6.74
CA LYS A 68 18.74 14.62 8.19
C LYS A 68 20.04 13.91 8.59
N VAL A 69 20.28 12.67 8.15
CA VAL A 69 21.52 11.95 8.41
C VAL A 69 22.73 12.71 7.85
N ASP A 70 22.60 13.33 6.68
CA ASP A 70 23.67 14.10 6.06
C ASP A 70 24.03 15.38 6.83
N THR A 71 23.14 15.92 7.66
CA THR A 71 23.41 17.06 8.56
C THR A 71 24.15 16.68 9.85
N MET A 72 24.22 15.40 10.22
CA MET A 72 24.89 14.96 11.44
C MET A 72 26.42 15.19 11.35
N ASN A 73 27.02 15.70 12.42
CA ASN A 73 28.45 15.94 12.50
C ASN A 73 29.04 15.33 13.79
N ASN A 74 30.35 15.20 13.85
CA ASN A 74 31.04 14.54 14.97
C ASN A 74 31.14 15.42 16.25
N PHE A 75 30.72 16.69 16.19
CA PHE A 75 31.03 17.67 17.24
C PHE A 75 29.81 18.07 18.10
N GLU A 76 28.58 17.71 17.70
CA GLU A 76 27.37 18.19 18.35
C GLU A 76 26.46 17.01 18.81
N ALA A 77 26.85 16.35 19.91
CA ALA A 77 26.15 15.15 20.40
C ALA A 77 24.65 15.38 20.68
N SER A 78 24.27 16.53 21.27
CA SER A 78 22.88 16.84 21.56
C SER A 78 22.04 17.03 20.30
N LYS A 79 22.58 17.75 19.31
CA LYS A 79 21.93 17.98 18.01
C LYS A 79 21.83 16.69 17.20
N ASN A 80 22.86 15.84 17.25
CA ASN A 80 22.82 14.53 16.62
C ASN A 80 21.76 13.63 17.25
N GLN A 81 21.54 13.72 18.56
CA GLN A 81 20.50 12.96 19.25
C GLN A 81 19.10 13.39 18.80
N GLU A 82 18.85 14.70 18.68
CA GLU A 82 17.60 15.25 18.16
C GLU A 82 17.39 14.85 16.69
N THR A 83 18.41 15.03 15.86
CA THR A 83 18.38 14.64 14.44
C THR A 83 18.11 13.14 14.29
N LEU A 84 18.72 12.30 15.13
CA LEU A 84 18.49 10.85 15.10
C LEU A 84 17.08 10.47 15.54
N ALA A 85 16.47 11.20 16.48
CA ALA A 85 15.07 11.02 16.84
C ALA A 85 14.13 11.36 15.68
N ASP A 86 14.41 12.42 14.93
CA ASP A 86 13.67 12.76 13.71
C ASP A 86 13.79 11.65 12.65
N VAL A 87 14.99 11.12 12.42
CA VAL A 87 15.22 10.00 11.50
C VAL A 87 14.42 8.77 11.94
N GLN A 88 14.40 8.48 13.24
CA GLN A 88 13.60 7.38 13.79
C GLN A 88 12.10 7.56 13.51
N GLN A 89 11.57 8.78 13.61
CA GLN A 89 10.18 9.06 13.27
C GLN A 89 9.89 8.81 11.78
N HIS A 90 10.78 9.22 10.89
CA HIS A 90 10.65 8.94 9.45
C HIS A 90 10.67 7.44 9.15
N VAL A 91 11.56 6.67 9.78
CA VAL A 91 11.62 5.21 9.63
C VAL A 91 10.34 4.56 10.12
N TYR A 92 9.82 4.99 11.29
CA TYR A 92 8.55 4.50 11.81
C TYR A 92 7.37 4.82 10.87
N LEU A 93 7.31 6.04 10.33
CA LEU A 93 6.28 6.43 9.36
C LEU A 93 6.33 5.57 8.11
N MET A 94 7.52 5.32 7.56
CA MET A 94 7.68 4.46 6.39
C MET A 94 7.24 3.02 6.67
N GLU A 95 7.54 2.48 7.84
CA GLU A 95 7.09 1.14 8.24
C GLU A 95 5.55 1.07 8.33
N GLN A 96 4.89 2.09 8.92
CA GLN A 96 3.42 2.15 8.98
C GLN A 96 2.79 2.28 7.58
N LEU A 97 3.39 3.07 6.70
CA LEU A 97 2.94 3.20 5.31
C LEU A 97 3.12 1.89 4.53
N ASN A 98 4.19 1.14 4.78
CA ASN A 98 4.43 -0.17 4.18
C ASN A 98 3.36 -1.21 4.61
N GLU A 99 2.98 -1.23 5.88
CA GLU A 99 1.88 -2.07 6.38
C GLU A 99 0.52 -1.62 5.83
N LEU A 100 0.29 -0.30 5.71
CA LEU A 100 -0.92 0.22 5.08
C LEU A 100 -1.00 -0.20 3.61
N HIS A 101 0.10 -0.11 2.87
CA HIS A 101 0.18 -0.59 1.49
C HIS A 101 -0.15 -2.09 1.41
N TYR A 102 0.43 -2.90 2.29
CA TYR A 102 0.14 -4.32 2.36
C TYR A 102 -1.35 -4.61 2.60
N SER A 103 -2.01 -3.84 3.45
CA SER A 103 -3.45 -4.00 3.72
C SER A 103 -4.34 -3.68 2.53
N ILE A 104 -3.89 -2.82 1.60
CA ILE A 104 -4.65 -2.38 0.42
C ILE A 104 -4.34 -3.26 -0.80
N SER A 105 -3.06 -3.56 -1.05
CA SER A 105 -2.58 -4.23 -2.27
C SER A 105 -2.26 -5.72 -2.08
N GLY A 106 -2.12 -6.18 -0.82
CA GLY A 106 -1.64 -7.53 -0.50
C GLY A 106 -0.13 -7.72 -0.66
N SER A 107 0.63 -6.68 -1.05
CA SER A 107 2.08 -6.70 -1.20
C SER A 107 2.75 -5.57 -0.41
N ARG A 108 4.00 -5.77 0.03
CA ARG A 108 4.81 -4.72 0.65
C ARG A 108 5.64 -4.00 -0.39
N LEU A 109 5.87 -2.71 -0.19
CA LEU A 109 6.75 -1.90 -1.05
C LEU A 109 8.23 -2.11 -0.73
N ALA A 110 8.54 -2.47 0.51
CA ALA A 110 9.88 -2.75 0.99
C ALA A 110 9.88 -3.92 1.97
N ASP A 111 11.02 -4.61 2.09
CA ASP A 111 11.17 -5.73 2.98
C ASP A 111 11.12 -5.30 4.45
N GLN A 112 10.45 -6.09 5.28
CA GLN A 112 10.36 -5.88 6.73
C GLN A 112 11.73 -5.99 7.42
N GLU A 113 12.62 -6.78 6.86
CA GLU A 113 14.00 -6.92 7.35
C GLU A 113 14.78 -5.60 7.22
N ALA A 114 14.55 -4.82 6.16
CA ALA A 114 15.17 -3.51 5.98
C ALA A 114 14.81 -2.54 7.12
N PHE A 115 13.55 -2.50 7.55
CA PHE A 115 13.13 -1.68 8.70
C PHE A 115 13.72 -2.17 10.02
N THR A 116 13.86 -3.48 10.19
CA THR A 116 14.50 -4.07 11.38
C THR A 116 15.97 -3.69 11.45
N ALA A 117 16.71 -3.75 10.33
CA ALA A 117 18.09 -3.35 10.23
C ALA A 117 18.25 -1.85 10.52
N LEU A 118 17.42 -0.98 9.94
CA LEU A 118 17.42 0.47 10.20
C LEU A 118 17.22 0.78 11.68
N LYS A 119 16.22 0.17 12.33
CA LYS A 119 15.95 0.35 13.77
C LYS A 119 17.13 -0.11 14.64
N SER A 120 17.79 -1.20 14.26
CA SER A 120 18.96 -1.69 14.97
C SER A 120 20.15 -0.70 14.89
N VAL A 121 20.42 -0.14 13.71
CA VAL A 121 21.47 0.86 13.53
C VAL A 121 21.14 2.16 14.28
N ILE A 122 19.91 2.64 14.22
CA ILE A 122 19.46 3.82 14.98
C ILE A 122 19.69 3.61 16.48
N LYS A 123 19.32 2.44 17.01
CA LYS A 123 19.55 2.09 18.42
C LYS A 123 21.03 2.11 18.77
N SER A 124 21.89 1.49 17.96
CA SER A 124 23.34 1.49 18.14
C SER A 124 23.90 2.91 18.16
N MET A 125 23.43 3.78 17.24
CA MET A 125 23.85 5.18 17.21
C MET A 125 23.45 5.95 18.48
N PHE A 126 22.24 5.75 19.01
CA PHE A 126 21.85 6.36 20.28
C PHE A 126 22.76 5.92 21.43
N GLU A 127 23.14 4.65 21.49
CA GLU A 127 24.07 4.13 22.48
C GLU A 127 25.46 4.74 22.33
N THR A 128 25.97 4.86 21.09
CA THR A 128 27.26 5.50 20.77
C THR A 128 27.28 6.97 21.18
N ILE A 129 26.24 7.74 20.86
CA ILE A 129 26.13 9.16 21.22
C ILE A 129 26.07 9.32 22.76
N ARG A 130 25.28 8.49 23.45
CA ARG A 130 25.18 8.52 24.93
C ARG A 130 26.48 8.18 25.62
N ALA A 131 27.24 7.25 25.05
CA ALA A 131 28.54 6.85 25.59
C ALA A 131 29.66 7.86 25.27
N ASN A 132 29.34 8.97 24.59
CA ASN A 132 30.27 10.01 24.16
C ASN A 132 31.48 9.46 23.37
N LYS A 133 31.26 8.39 22.62
CA LYS A 133 32.26 7.76 21.76
C LYS A 133 32.46 8.59 20.49
N SER A 134 33.70 8.84 20.11
CA SER A 134 34.08 9.73 19.00
C SER A 134 33.78 9.20 17.59
N SER A 135 33.24 8.00 17.44
CA SER A 135 33.06 7.37 16.11
C SER A 135 31.58 7.23 15.73
N VAL A 136 30.89 8.36 15.57
CA VAL A 136 29.54 8.40 14.99
C VAL A 136 29.56 8.22 13.46
N GLN A 137 30.73 8.41 12.83
CA GLN A 137 30.89 8.44 11.38
C GLN A 137 30.58 7.10 10.71
N ASP A 138 31.02 5.99 11.29
CA ASP A 138 30.76 4.64 10.73
C ASP A 138 29.29 4.28 10.81
N ASP A 139 28.64 4.52 11.95
CA ASP A 139 27.21 4.27 12.15
C ASP A 139 26.38 5.19 11.24
N ARG A 140 26.77 6.46 11.05
CA ARG A 140 26.14 7.38 10.11
C ARG A 140 26.21 6.86 8.68
N SER A 141 27.37 6.39 8.24
CA SER A 141 27.56 5.85 6.90
C SER A 141 26.71 4.60 6.67
N ARG A 142 26.61 3.73 7.69
CA ARG A 142 25.74 2.54 7.65
C ARG A 142 24.26 2.90 7.59
N LEU A 143 23.82 3.84 8.44
CA LEU A 143 22.42 4.29 8.48
C LEU A 143 22.02 4.90 7.13
N ARG A 144 22.89 5.77 6.57
CA ARG A 144 22.69 6.35 5.25
C ARG A 144 22.61 5.27 4.16
N GLY A 145 23.50 4.29 4.20
CA GLY A 145 23.52 3.18 3.26
C GLY A 145 22.21 2.38 3.26
N TYR A 146 21.67 2.03 4.42
CA TYR A 146 20.38 1.34 4.54
C TYR A 146 19.20 2.19 4.06
N LEU A 147 19.19 3.51 4.33
CA LEU A 147 18.14 4.41 3.85
C LEU A 147 18.16 4.54 2.32
N VAL A 148 19.34 4.60 1.70
CA VAL A 148 19.49 4.63 0.23
C VAL A 148 19.06 3.30 -0.39
N LEU A 149 19.38 2.17 0.23
CA LEU A 149 18.91 0.86 -0.24
C LEU A 149 17.38 0.78 -0.21
N LEU A 150 16.76 1.20 0.89
CA LEU A 150 15.31 1.27 1.02
C LEU A 150 14.69 2.18 -0.05
N GLN A 151 15.27 3.33 -0.31
CA GLN A 151 14.83 4.26 -1.36
C GLN A 151 14.91 3.61 -2.75
N ASN A 152 15.97 2.87 -3.04
CA ASN A 152 16.11 2.16 -4.30
C ASN A 152 15.09 1.04 -4.47
N GLU A 153 14.75 0.30 -3.40
CA GLU A 153 13.65 -0.67 -3.41
C GLU A 153 12.32 -0.01 -3.76
N LEU A 154 12.02 1.14 -3.12
CA LEU A 154 10.82 1.93 -3.41
C LEU A 154 10.80 2.42 -4.87
N ALA A 155 11.93 2.77 -5.45
CA ALA A 155 12.04 3.17 -6.85
C ALA A 155 11.85 1.98 -7.79
N GLY A 156 12.41 0.81 -7.47
CA GLY A 156 12.31 -0.42 -8.26
C GLY A 156 10.94 -1.10 -8.18
N ALA A 157 10.16 -0.84 -7.15
CA ALA A 157 8.76 -1.28 -7.02
C ALA A 157 7.79 -0.46 -7.91
N ALA A 158 8.24 -0.02 -9.10
CA ALA A 158 7.35 0.64 -10.07
C ALA A 158 6.30 -0.36 -10.58
N PRO A 159 5.04 0.07 -10.79
CA PRO A 159 3.96 -0.77 -11.28
C PRO A 159 4.20 -1.24 -12.71
#